data_598c49cfec48ab719abdb7b08120b321
#
_entry.id   598c49cfec48ab719abdb7b08120b321
#
_cell.length_a   1.000
_cell.length_b   1.000
_cell.length_c   1.000
_cell.angle_alpha   90.00
_cell.angle_beta   90.00
_cell.angle_gamma   90.00
#
_symmetry.space_group_name_H-M   'P 1'
#
loop_
_entity.id
_entity.type
_entity.pdbx_description
1 polymer ?
#
loop_
_entity_poly.entity_id
_entity_poly.type
_entity_poly.pdbx_seq_one_letter_code
_entity_poly.pdbx_strand_id
1 'polypeptide(L)'
;MNQFLFYGTLRSRAVLEKVISRTSKNLELMPVFVPDSELRVVVNEEFPVIVFSNKYKGVQGTLVRGLKLKDISRILFFEDVEFTPQLLTLEIDGKKEKVKYFSQKGVKPSDKSWSFEEWRQSDEKLSVITAELWMELYEKFTAEEANQYWNDIKKKAIQIYQSQS
;
A
#
# COMPACT_ATOMS: atom_id res chain seq x y z
N MET A 1 20.20 -0.98 2.25
CA MET A 1 19.22 -1.28 3.30
C MET A 1 17.82 -1.20 2.72
N ASN A 2 16.99 -2.21 3.01
CA ASN A 2 15.63 -2.28 2.45
C ASN A 2 14.64 -1.58 3.37
N GLN A 3 14.47 -0.29 3.17
CA GLN A 3 13.44 0.47 3.88
C GLN A 3 12.42 0.99 2.87
N PHE A 4 11.15 0.84 3.25
CA PHE A 4 10.03 1.22 2.39
C PHE A 4 9.19 2.28 3.06
N LEU A 5 8.79 3.25 2.25
CA LEU A 5 7.77 4.22 2.63
C LEU A 5 6.43 3.70 2.12
N PHE A 6 5.50 3.50 3.04
CA PHE A 6 4.12 3.23 2.68
C PHE A 6 3.27 4.46 2.96
N TYR A 7 2.50 4.86 1.98
CA TYR A 7 1.65 6.05 2.09
C TYR A 7 0.15 5.72 2.01
N GLY A 8 -0.18 4.49 1.67
CA GLY A 8 -1.56 4.04 1.45
C GLY A 8 -1.97 2.92 2.40
N THR A 9 -2.64 1.92 1.86
CA THR A 9 -3.24 0.85 2.66
C THR A 9 -2.23 0.00 3.43
N LEU A 10 -0.99 -0.11 2.95
CA LEU A 10 0.06 -0.85 3.66
C LEU A 10 0.55 -0.15 4.93
N ARG A 11 0.09 1.09 5.21
CA ARG A 11 0.29 1.72 6.51
C ARG A 11 -0.49 1.00 7.61
N SER A 12 -1.55 0.28 7.24
CA SER A 12 -2.33 -0.53 8.17
C SER A 12 -1.55 -1.79 8.53
N ARG A 13 -1.31 -2.00 9.84
CA ARG A 13 -0.66 -3.24 10.31
C ARG A 13 -1.45 -4.46 9.88
N ALA A 14 -2.78 -4.39 9.97
CA ALA A 14 -3.64 -5.52 9.63
C ALA A 14 -3.49 -5.91 8.16
N VAL A 15 -3.46 -4.94 7.25
CA VAL A 15 -3.24 -5.20 5.83
C VAL A 15 -1.82 -5.71 5.58
N LEU A 16 -0.82 -5.03 6.15
CA LEU A 16 0.58 -5.40 5.98
C LEU A 16 0.82 -6.86 6.41
N GLU A 17 0.27 -7.25 7.57
CA GLU A 17 0.46 -8.61 8.09
C GLU A 17 -0.19 -9.67 7.19
N LYS A 18 -1.31 -9.35 6.54
CA LYS A 18 -1.89 -10.26 5.54
C LYS A 18 -0.99 -10.38 4.31
N VAL A 19 -0.43 -9.26 3.86
CA VAL A 19 0.43 -9.27 2.69
C VAL A 19 1.71 -10.05 2.94
N ILE A 20 2.41 -9.80 4.05
CA ILE A 20 3.67 -10.49 4.37
C ILE A 20 3.46 -11.86 5.02
N SER A 21 2.22 -12.20 5.41
CA SER A 21 1.84 -13.49 6.02
C SER A 21 2.59 -13.80 7.32
N ARG A 22 2.81 -12.76 8.12
CA ARG A 22 3.39 -12.90 9.47
C ARG A 22 3.09 -11.67 10.29
N THR A 23 3.34 -11.77 11.60
CA THR A 23 3.21 -10.62 12.49
C THR A 23 4.28 -9.58 12.19
N SER A 24 3.94 -8.32 12.38
CA SER A 24 4.84 -7.18 12.17
C SER A 24 5.63 -6.79 13.43
N LYS A 25 5.58 -7.56 14.49
CA LYS A 25 6.20 -7.20 15.78
C LYS A 25 7.71 -6.96 15.70
N ASN A 26 8.40 -7.60 14.76
CA ASN A 26 9.84 -7.45 14.57
C ASN A 26 10.21 -6.39 13.55
N LEU A 27 9.21 -5.68 13.02
CA LEU A 27 9.43 -4.59 12.09
C LEU A 27 9.45 -3.26 12.84
N GLU A 28 10.28 -2.35 12.38
CA GLU A 28 10.24 -0.97 12.85
C GLU A 28 9.28 -0.21 11.93
N LEU A 29 8.21 0.34 12.50
CA LEU A 29 7.25 1.18 11.80
C LEU A 29 7.28 2.55 12.44
N MET A 30 7.67 3.57 11.68
CA MET A 30 7.74 4.93 12.20
C MET A 30 7.04 5.91 11.27
N PRO A 31 6.33 6.91 11.83
CA PRO A 31 5.73 7.95 11.01
C PRO A 31 6.80 8.81 10.38
N VAL A 32 6.61 9.16 9.11
CA VAL A 32 7.50 10.07 8.39
C VAL A 32 6.67 11.07 7.60
N PHE A 33 7.20 12.28 7.45
CA PHE A 33 6.56 13.30 6.65
C PHE A 33 7.17 13.33 5.26
N VAL A 34 6.31 13.35 4.23
CA VAL A 34 6.72 13.43 2.82
C VAL A 34 6.32 14.80 2.31
N PRO A 35 7.28 15.74 2.17
CA PRO A 35 6.95 17.09 1.72
C PRO A 35 6.53 17.12 0.25
N ASP A 36 5.86 18.20 -0.14
CA ASP A 36 5.49 18.47 -1.54
C ASP A 36 4.69 17.32 -2.19
N SER A 37 3.82 16.70 -1.42
CA SER A 37 3.05 15.54 -1.87
C SER A 37 1.60 15.62 -1.45
N GLU A 38 0.77 14.85 -2.14
CA GLU A 38 -0.65 14.71 -1.88
C GLU A 38 -1.08 13.29 -2.24
N LEU A 39 -2.10 12.78 -1.56
CA LEU A 39 -2.67 11.48 -1.87
C LEU A 39 -3.97 11.65 -2.63
N ARG A 40 -4.08 10.97 -3.76
CA ARG A 40 -5.28 10.98 -4.61
C ARG A 40 -5.81 9.57 -4.77
N VAL A 41 -7.12 9.44 -4.75
CA VAL A 41 -7.78 8.15 -5.06
C VAL A 41 -7.47 7.80 -6.50
N VAL A 42 -7.07 6.56 -6.76
CA VAL A 42 -6.86 6.07 -8.11
C VAL A 42 -8.20 5.97 -8.84
N VAL A 43 -8.25 6.38 -10.09
CA VAL A 43 -9.47 6.32 -10.91
C VAL A 43 -10.02 4.89 -10.93
N ASN A 44 -11.31 4.74 -10.60
CA ASN A 44 -12.05 3.48 -10.54
C ASN A 44 -11.60 2.52 -9.42
N GLU A 45 -10.84 3.01 -8.44
CA GLU A 45 -10.38 2.20 -7.32
C GLU A 45 -10.63 2.94 -6.00
N GLU A 46 -10.35 2.25 -4.87
CA GLU A 46 -10.52 2.81 -3.53
C GLU A 46 -9.18 3.11 -2.85
N PHE A 47 -8.08 2.76 -3.47
CA PHE A 47 -6.74 2.96 -2.91
C PHE A 47 -6.08 4.21 -3.51
N PRO A 48 -5.04 4.74 -2.83
CA PRO A 48 -4.42 5.99 -3.24
C PRO A 48 -3.17 5.79 -4.08
N VAL A 49 -2.80 6.87 -4.77
CA VAL A 49 -1.46 7.07 -5.31
C VAL A 49 -0.91 8.39 -4.81
N ILE A 50 0.39 8.46 -4.57
CA ILE A 50 1.06 9.69 -4.17
C ILE A 50 1.43 10.51 -5.41
N VAL A 51 1.15 11.80 -5.35
CA VAL A 51 1.52 12.75 -6.40
C VAL A 51 2.36 13.87 -5.80
N PHE A 52 3.29 14.40 -6.57
CA PHE A 52 4.26 15.39 -6.09
C PHE A 52 4.12 16.71 -6.85
N SER A 53 4.16 17.80 -6.10
CA SER A 53 4.23 19.17 -6.64
C SER A 53 4.62 20.10 -5.49
N ASN A 54 5.40 21.13 -5.78
CA ASN A 54 5.77 22.13 -4.78
C ASN A 54 4.57 22.92 -4.26
N LYS A 55 3.40 22.75 -4.84
CA LYS A 55 2.15 23.38 -4.38
C LYS A 55 1.46 22.59 -3.26
N TYR A 56 1.87 21.34 -3.06
CA TYR A 56 1.23 20.48 -2.06
C TYR A 56 1.90 20.61 -0.70
N LYS A 57 1.09 20.49 0.35
CA LYS A 57 1.56 20.63 1.74
C LYS A 57 2.43 19.48 2.21
N GLY A 58 2.24 18.30 1.62
CA GLY A 58 2.88 17.09 2.07
C GLY A 58 1.91 16.19 2.86
N VAL A 59 2.31 14.93 3.02
CA VAL A 59 1.49 13.92 3.70
C VAL A 59 2.32 13.12 4.67
N GLN A 60 1.65 12.48 5.61
CA GLN A 60 2.27 11.50 6.50
C GLN A 60 2.30 10.15 5.81
N GLY A 61 3.40 9.43 5.99
CA GLY A 61 3.54 8.06 5.59
C GLY A 61 4.09 7.24 6.74
N THR A 62 4.32 5.96 6.49
CA THR A 62 4.95 5.07 7.47
C THR A 62 6.20 4.47 6.84
N LEU A 63 7.35 4.68 7.48
CA LEU A 63 8.59 4.05 7.08
C LEU A 63 8.69 2.70 7.75
N VAL A 64 8.97 1.65 6.97
CA VAL A 64 9.07 0.30 7.49
C VAL A 64 10.48 -0.22 7.24
N ARG A 65 11.12 -0.68 8.31
CA ARG A 65 12.45 -1.31 8.31
C ARG A 65 12.36 -2.72 8.87
N GLY A 66 13.27 -3.58 8.43
CA GLY A 66 13.34 -4.95 8.92
C GLY A 66 12.65 -5.97 8.04
N LEU A 67 12.20 -5.56 6.86
CA LEU A 67 11.58 -6.49 5.91
C LEU A 67 12.61 -7.47 5.38
N LYS A 68 12.24 -8.75 5.33
CA LYS A 68 13.06 -9.82 4.77
C LYS A 68 12.78 -9.94 3.27
N LEU A 69 13.63 -10.65 2.55
CA LEU A 69 13.46 -10.85 1.10
C LEU A 69 12.10 -11.47 0.76
N LYS A 70 11.62 -12.40 1.58
CA LYS A 70 10.31 -13.00 1.37
C LYS A 70 9.19 -11.97 1.53
N ASP A 71 9.30 -11.10 2.52
CA ASP A 71 8.31 -10.04 2.74
C ASP A 71 8.26 -9.12 1.52
N ILE A 72 9.43 -8.73 1.02
CA ILE A 72 9.52 -7.84 -0.14
C ILE A 72 8.92 -8.49 -1.37
N SER A 73 9.18 -9.78 -1.58
CA SER A 73 8.59 -10.54 -2.68
C SER A 73 7.06 -10.50 -2.64
N ARG A 74 6.50 -10.68 -1.45
CA ARG A 74 5.04 -10.65 -1.27
C ARG A 74 4.48 -9.24 -1.48
N ILE A 75 5.16 -8.22 -0.99
CA ILE A 75 4.75 -6.83 -1.19
C ILE A 75 4.79 -6.46 -2.67
N LEU A 76 5.83 -6.88 -3.38
CA LEU A 76 5.93 -6.65 -4.82
C LEU A 76 4.76 -7.31 -5.58
N PHE A 77 4.40 -8.54 -5.22
CA PHE A 77 3.24 -9.19 -5.81
C PHE A 77 1.95 -8.39 -5.55
N PHE A 78 1.81 -7.86 -4.33
CA PHE A 78 0.62 -7.09 -3.96
C PHE A 78 0.50 -5.80 -4.78
N GLU A 79 1.64 -5.15 -5.08
CA GLU A 79 1.66 -3.82 -5.73
C GLU A 79 1.94 -3.85 -7.24
N ASP A 80 2.54 -4.90 -7.76
CA ASP A 80 3.24 -4.92 -9.06
C ASP A 80 2.39 -4.51 -10.27
N VAL A 81 1.10 -4.81 -10.28
CA VAL A 81 0.23 -4.49 -11.43
C VAL A 81 0.02 -2.98 -11.55
N GLU A 82 -0.17 -2.33 -10.40
CA GLU A 82 -0.59 -0.93 -10.33
C GLU A 82 0.58 0.03 -10.10
N PHE A 83 1.64 -0.45 -9.45
CA PHE A 83 2.72 0.40 -8.96
C PHE A 83 4.09 -0.20 -9.26
N THR A 84 5.10 0.64 -9.26
CA THR A 84 6.49 0.24 -9.44
C THR A 84 7.38 0.90 -8.36
N PRO A 85 8.37 0.16 -7.81
CA PRO A 85 9.27 0.75 -6.81
C PRO A 85 10.14 1.85 -7.40
N GLN A 86 10.26 2.95 -6.67
CA GLN A 86 11.11 4.09 -7.00
C GLN A 86 11.87 4.50 -5.75
N LEU A 87 12.97 5.23 -5.92
CA LEU A 87 13.73 5.80 -4.81
C LEU A 87 13.28 7.23 -4.55
N LEU A 88 13.19 7.57 -3.27
CA LEU A 88 12.85 8.91 -2.80
C LEU A 88 13.83 9.27 -1.70
N THR A 89 14.32 10.50 -1.68
CA THR A 89 15.15 11.00 -0.60
C THR A 89 14.26 11.73 0.41
N LEU A 90 14.30 11.28 1.66
CA LEU A 90 13.55 11.88 2.75
C LEU A 90 14.49 12.29 3.87
N GLU A 91 14.11 13.32 4.62
CA GLU A 91 14.79 13.67 5.85
C GLU A 91 14.17 12.88 7.00
N ILE A 92 14.99 12.08 7.65
CA ILE A 92 14.56 11.20 8.75
C ILE A 92 15.52 11.47 9.91
N ASP A 93 14.97 11.99 11.02
CA ASP A 93 15.74 12.34 12.22
C ASP A 93 16.92 13.28 11.88
N GLY A 94 16.68 14.26 11.01
CA GLY A 94 17.69 15.24 10.61
C GLY A 94 18.69 14.77 9.57
N LYS A 95 18.54 13.55 9.07
CA LYS A 95 19.45 12.99 8.04
C LYS A 95 18.68 12.68 6.77
N LYS A 96 19.34 12.92 5.63
CA LYS A 96 18.77 12.55 4.33
C LYS A 96 19.03 11.08 4.08
N GLU A 97 17.96 10.33 3.84
CA GLU A 97 18.03 8.89 3.55
C GLU A 97 17.24 8.57 2.30
N LYS A 98 17.70 7.57 1.57
CA LYS A 98 16.99 7.04 0.41
C LYS A 98 16.06 5.93 0.85
N VAL A 99 14.79 6.03 0.45
CA VAL A 99 13.78 5.03 0.74
C VAL A 99 13.12 4.60 -0.55
N LYS A 100 12.58 3.39 -0.56
CA LYS A 100 11.78 2.91 -1.69
C LYS A 100 10.32 3.24 -1.44
N TYR A 101 9.62 3.61 -2.49
CA TYR A 101 8.16 3.81 -2.44
C TYR A 101 7.55 3.33 -3.74
N PHE A 102 6.25 3.08 -3.74
CA PHE A 102 5.55 2.62 -4.93
C PHE A 102 4.95 3.79 -5.69
N SER A 103 5.51 4.04 -6.87
CA SER A 103 5.03 5.08 -7.79
C SER A 103 4.01 4.49 -8.76
N GLN A 104 3.22 5.36 -9.38
CA GLN A 104 2.23 4.90 -10.35
C GLN A 104 2.89 4.22 -11.54
N LYS A 105 2.29 3.13 -11.99
CA LYS A 105 2.73 2.36 -13.16
C LYS A 105 1.64 2.33 -14.21
N GLY A 106 0.47 1.82 -13.86
CA GLY A 106 -0.67 1.71 -14.77
C GLY A 106 -1.92 2.40 -14.27
N VAL A 107 -1.80 3.27 -13.27
CA VAL A 107 -2.95 3.92 -12.64
C VAL A 107 -2.92 5.41 -12.87
N LYS A 108 -4.10 6.04 -12.82
CA LYS A 108 -4.23 7.49 -12.91
C LYS A 108 -4.77 8.05 -11.61
N PRO A 109 -4.17 9.13 -11.09
CA PRO A 109 -4.77 9.82 -9.94
C PRO A 109 -6.06 10.53 -10.37
N SER A 110 -7.09 10.45 -9.53
CA SER A 110 -8.31 11.23 -9.71
C SER A 110 -8.16 12.60 -9.05
N ASP A 111 -9.20 13.41 -9.12
CA ASP A 111 -9.23 14.71 -8.43
C ASP A 111 -9.61 14.56 -6.95
N LYS A 112 -9.97 13.36 -6.52
CA LYS A 112 -10.42 13.11 -5.16
C LYS A 112 -9.23 12.84 -4.25
N SER A 113 -9.13 13.60 -3.15
CA SER A 113 -8.12 13.36 -2.11
C SER A 113 -8.43 12.08 -1.34
N TRP A 114 -7.39 11.40 -0.90
CA TRP A 114 -7.51 10.18 -0.09
C TRP A 114 -6.94 10.44 1.30
N SER A 115 -7.66 10.00 2.32
CA SER A 115 -7.25 10.12 3.72
C SER A 115 -7.11 8.75 4.34
N PHE A 116 -5.95 8.47 4.92
CA PHE A 116 -5.70 7.23 5.63
C PHE A 116 -6.68 7.05 6.80
N GLU A 117 -6.94 8.11 7.55
CA GLU A 117 -7.84 8.03 8.71
C GLU A 117 -9.28 7.74 8.31
N GLU A 118 -9.77 8.37 7.25
CA GLU A 118 -11.11 8.09 6.74
C GLU A 118 -11.22 6.66 6.20
N TRP A 119 -10.23 6.22 5.43
CA TRP A 119 -10.18 4.87 4.90
C TRP A 119 -10.15 3.84 6.04
N ARG A 120 -9.37 4.10 7.07
CA ARG A 120 -9.23 3.20 8.21
C ARG A 120 -10.56 3.01 8.95
N GLN A 121 -11.35 4.06 9.06
CA GLN A 121 -12.65 3.99 9.71
C GLN A 121 -13.71 3.26 8.88
N SER A 122 -13.66 3.41 7.56
CA SER A 122 -14.72 2.90 6.67
C SER A 122 -14.35 1.60 5.94
N ASP A 123 -13.11 1.48 5.48
CA ASP A 123 -12.74 0.46 4.49
C ASP A 123 -11.64 -0.51 4.91
N GLU A 124 -11.01 -0.29 6.06
CA GLU A 124 -9.88 -1.14 6.48
C GLU A 124 -10.24 -2.62 6.56
N LYS A 125 -11.38 -2.95 7.18
CA LYS A 125 -11.79 -4.35 7.34
C LYS A 125 -12.01 -5.03 6.00
N LEU A 126 -12.65 -4.35 5.08
CA LEU A 126 -12.85 -4.87 3.72
C LEU A 126 -11.51 -5.05 3.01
N SER A 127 -10.60 -4.10 3.17
CA SER A 127 -9.27 -4.18 2.54
C SER A 127 -8.43 -5.32 3.10
N VAL A 128 -8.56 -5.64 4.38
CA VAL A 128 -7.89 -6.80 4.99
C VAL A 128 -8.37 -8.09 4.33
N ILE A 129 -9.68 -8.24 4.16
CA ILE A 129 -10.27 -9.42 3.50
C ILE A 129 -9.79 -9.50 2.05
N THR A 130 -9.82 -8.39 1.34
CA THR A 130 -9.39 -8.33 -0.05
C THR A 130 -7.91 -8.71 -0.19
N ALA A 131 -7.06 -8.18 0.69
CA ALA A 131 -5.62 -8.50 0.68
C ALA A 131 -5.38 -9.98 0.94
N GLU A 132 -6.10 -10.58 1.89
CA GLU A 132 -5.97 -12.00 2.18
C GLU A 132 -6.33 -12.86 0.96
N LEU A 133 -7.44 -12.56 0.30
CA LEU A 133 -7.87 -13.28 -0.90
C LEU A 133 -6.87 -13.10 -2.05
N TRP A 134 -6.39 -11.88 -2.27
CA TRP A 134 -5.41 -11.61 -3.31
C TRP A 134 -4.12 -12.39 -3.07
N MET A 135 -3.64 -12.41 -1.83
CA MET A 135 -2.37 -13.06 -1.50
C MET A 135 -2.46 -14.60 -1.54
N GLU A 136 -3.66 -15.17 -1.60
CA GLU A 136 -3.82 -16.61 -1.86
C GLU A 136 -3.31 -16.99 -3.26
N LEU A 137 -3.23 -16.02 -4.17
CA LEU A 137 -2.74 -16.26 -5.54
C LEU A 137 -1.21 -16.16 -5.63
N TYR A 138 -0.55 -15.67 -4.58
CA TYR A 138 0.90 -15.58 -4.55
C TYR A 138 1.55 -16.95 -4.70
N GLU A 139 2.59 -17.04 -5.52
CA GLU A 139 3.29 -18.28 -5.90
C GLU A 139 2.50 -19.19 -6.85
N LYS A 140 1.22 -18.95 -7.08
CA LYS A 140 0.40 -19.70 -8.04
C LYS A 140 0.38 -19.00 -9.40
N PHE A 141 0.41 -17.67 -9.38
CA PHE A 141 0.36 -16.81 -10.56
C PHE A 141 1.35 -15.67 -10.40
N THR A 142 1.77 -15.07 -11.52
CA THR A 142 2.40 -13.74 -11.46
C THR A 142 1.32 -12.71 -11.11
N ALA A 143 1.71 -11.52 -10.67
CA ALA A 143 0.76 -10.45 -10.38
C ALA A 143 -0.09 -10.11 -11.61
N GLU A 144 0.54 -10.07 -12.79
CA GLU A 144 -0.14 -9.80 -14.04
C GLU A 144 -1.20 -10.88 -14.36
N GLU A 145 -0.85 -12.15 -14.22
CA GLU A 145 -1.79 -13.26 -14.40
C GLU A 145 -2.92 -13.21 -13.39
N ALA A 146 -2.59 -12.93 -12.12
CA ALA A 146 -3.57 -12.85 -11.03
C ALA A 146 -4.58 -11.72 -11.25
N ASN A 147 -4.17 -10.66 -11.95
CA ASN A 147 -5.02 -9.48 -12.14
C ASN A 147 -6.34 -9.79 -12.85
N GLN A 148 -6.40 -10.85 -13.64
CA GLN A 148 -7.66 -11.28 -14.28
C GLN A 148 -8.74 -11.67 -13.27
N TYR A 149 -8.33 -12.02 -12.04
CA TYR A 149 -9.26 -12.41 -10.98
C TYR A 149 -9.65 -11.26 -10.05
N TRP A 150 -9.10 -10.05 -10.28
CA TRP A 150 -9.26 -8.91 -9.37
C TRP A 150 -10.72 -8.56 -9.10
N ASN A 151 -11.54 -8.49 -10.15
CA ASN A 151 -12.96 -8.16 -9.99
C ASN A 151 -13.71 -9.24 -9.20
N ASP A 152 -13.38 -10.50 -9.42
CA ASP A 152 -14.00 -11.62 -8.68
C ASP A 152 -13.58 -11.58 -7.21
N ILE A 153 -12.32 -11.25 -6.94
CA ILE A 153 -11.79 -11.10 -5.58
C ILE A 153 -12.51 -9.98 -4.85
N LYS A 154 -12.69 -8.83 -5.50
CA LYS A 154 -13.41 -7.70 -4.90
C LYS A 154 -14.85 -8.09 -4.53
N LYS A 155 -15.55 -8.79 -5.42
CA LYS A 155 -16.92 -9.24 -5.17
C LYS A 155 -16.97 -10.21 -4.00
N LYS A 156 -16.07 -11.19 -3.99
CA LYS A 156 -15.99 -12.17 -2.91
C LYS A 156 -15.69 -11.51 -1.57
N ALA A 157 -14.77 -10.54 -1.55
CA ALA A 157 -14.44 -9.81 -0.34
C ALA A 157 -15.66 -9.08 0.22
N ILE A 158 -16.42 -8.43 -0.64
CA ILE A 158 -17.67 -7.75 -0.23
C ILE A 158 -18.66 -8.74 0.37
N GLN A 159 -18.85 -9.90 -0.25
CA GLN A 159 -19.75 -10.94 0.26
C GLN A 159 -19.32 -11.43 1.64
N ILE A 160 -18.03 -11.67 1.84
CA ILE A 160 -17.50 -12.10 3.14
C ILE A 160 -17.70 -10.99 4.18
N TYR A 161 -17.40 -9.76 3.82
CA TYR A 161 -17.57 -8.61 4.72
C TYR A 161 -19.02 -8.46 5.15
N GLN A 162 -19.96 -8.56 4.21
CA GLN A 162 -21.40 -8.44 4.51
C GLN A 162 -21.89 -9.57 5.40
N SER A 163 -21.34 -10.79 5.25
CA SER A 163 -21.73 -11.92 6.08
C SER A 163 -21.24 -11.83 7.52
N GLN A 164 -20.24 -10.99 7.78
CA GLN A 164 -19.66 -10.77 9.12
C GLN A 164 -20.33 -9.63 9.90
N SER A 165 -21.17 -8.86 9.24
CA SER A 165 -21.79 -7.69 9.85
C SER A 165 -23.20 -7.97 10.38
#